data_2eb02ba7b4dc142310ef90dca0220eb0
#
_entry.id   2eb02ba7b4dc142310ef90dca0220eb0
#
_cell.length_a   1.000
_cell.length_b   1.000
_cell.length_c   1.000
_cell.angle_alpha   90.00
_cell.angle_beta   90.00
_cell.angle_gamma   90.00
#
_symmetry.space_group_name_H-M   'P 1'
#
loop_
_entity.id
_entity.type
_entity.pdbx_description
1 polymer ?
#
loop_
_entity_poly.entity_id
_entity_poly.type
_entity_poly.pdbx_seq_one_letter_code
_entity_poly.pdbx_strand_id
1 'polypeptide(L)'
;GLDAVDRNINRDSYIEMKKLIDEGELRKVVGDRKLLGQGCFKVLYNKNRTKVTAIKHHPMETLRAEKTSSGVIKAYYYHPDWKNKKVSDKPRRIPTFGNGSKGDTTEVFVVRTYTSSFYYYSPCDYQSSLQYSQLEEEVSNYHLSNIENGLQPSLLINFNNGVPSEEVQGQIESKIASKFGGSSNSGKFILSFNEDKDTAANIDPVHLPDAHAQYQFLSEESREKIMLGHGIVSPILLGIKDNTGFGNNAEELKVASNLMDNIVIRPFQQNIIDALNKILAVNKIFLSLYFRTLQPIEFSELDNVQNKSTREIETGEKLSSQTITDEEIEAIFTQEEDKATILSKIKDIFNIK
;
A
#
# COMPACT_ATOMS: atom_id res chain seq x y z
N GLY A 1 14.59 9.84 -3.52
CA GLY A 1 14.28 11.26 -3.58
C GLY A 1 14.45 11.84 -4.98
N LEU A 2 13.96 13.06 -5.22
CA LEU A 2 14.13 13.80 -6.47
C LEU A 2 15.54 14.32 -6.62
N ASP A 3 16.16 14.11 -7.78
CA ASP A 3 17.53 14.54 -8.11
C ASP A 3 17.61 15.02 -9.57
N ALA A 4 18.75 15.51 -10.00
CA ALA A 4 19.01 15.94 -11.37
C ALA A 4 20.32 15.36 -11.89
N VAL A 5 20.32 14.89 -13.15
CA VAL A 5 21.51 14.33 -13.82
C VAL A 5 22.61 15.37 -13.95
N ASP A 6 22.21 16.59 -14.29
CA ASP A 6 23.09 17.74 -14.58
C ASP A 6 23.35 18.63 -13.36
N ARG A 7 23.15 18.11 -12.13
CA ARG A 7 23.31 18.86 -10.88
C ARG A 7 24.68 19.51 -10.67
N ASN A 8 25.73 18.88 -11.19
CA ASN A 8 27.09 19.40 -11.04
C ASN A 8 27.40 20.51 -12.06
N ILE A 9 26.76 20.47 -13.24
CA ILE A 9 26.93 21.46 -14.31
C ILE A 9 26.07 22.69 -13.99
N ASN A 10 24.84 22.50 -13.54
CA ASN A 10 23.85 23.54 -13.25
C ASN A 10 23.63 23.70 -11.74
N ARG A 11 24.71 23.86 -10.99
CA ARG A 11 24.71 23.83 -9.52
C ARG A 11 23.76 24.86 -8.89
N ASP A 12 23.75 26.09 -9.38
CA ASP A 12 22.90 27.16 -8.82
C ASP A 12 21.40 26.85 -9.04
N SER A 13 21.04 26.38 -10.23
CA SER A 13 19.69 25.92 -10.57
C SER A 13 19.27 24.75 -9.67
N TYR A 14 20.18 23.82 -9.42
CA TYR A 14 19.92 22.68 -8.54
C TYR A 14 19.69 23.11 -7.07
N ILE A 15 20.51 24.03 -6.56
CA ILE A 15 20.34 24.58 -5.21
C ILE A 15 19.01 25.34 -5.09
N GLU A 16 18.66 26.14 -6.09
CA GLU A 16 17.37 26.86 -6.11
C GLU A 16 16.19 25.87 -6.17
N MET A 17 16.26 24.85 -7.00
CA MET A 17 15.24 23.78 -7.06
C MET A 17 15.05 23.11 -5.70
N LYS A 18 16.14 22.73 -5.00
CA LYS A 18 16.07 22.12 -3.66
C LYS A 18 15.46 23.04 -2.59
N LYS A 19 15.61 24.37 -2.73
CA LYS A 19 14.95 25.34 -1.85
C LYS A 19 13.46 25.48 -2.13
N LEU A 20 13.04 25.32 -3.39
CA LEU A 20 11.64 25.45 -3.81
C LEU A 20 10.79 24.22 -3.48
N ILE A 21 11.39 23.02 -3.55
CA ILE A 21 10.71 21.73 -3.42
C ILE A 21 11.18 21.03 -2.15
N ASP A 22 10.29 20.92 -1.18
CA ASP A 22 10.47 20.07 -0.01
C ASP A 22 10.09 18.63 -0.33
N GLU A 23 10.93 17.66 0.04
CA GLU A 23 10.66 16.25 -0.22
C GLU A 23 9.44 15.72 0.56
N GLY A 24 9.15 16.27 1.73
CA GLY A 24 7.97 15.95 2.52
C GLY A 24 6.69 16.39 1.81
N GLU A 25 6.70 17.61 1.24
CA GLU A 25 5.57 18.13 0.47
C GLU A 25 5.35 17.31 -0.83
N LEU A 26 6.44 16.90 -1.49
CA LEU A 26 6.38 16.05 -2.67
C LEU A 26 5.75 14.69 -2.35
N ARG A 27 6.11 14.05 -1.22
CA ARG A 27 5.52 12.77 -0.79
C ARG A 27 4.02 12.88 -0.58
N LYS A 28 3.51 14.00 -0.03
CA LYS A 28 2.07 14.23 0.15
C LYS A 28 1.35 14.31 -1.19
N VAL A 29 1.93 15.00 -2.19
CA VAL A 29 1.34 15.06 -3.55
C VAL A 29 1.30 13.68 -4.19
N VAL A 30 2.36 12.87 -4.01
CA VAL A 30 2.41 11.48 -4.48
C VAL A 30 1.35 10.64 -3.79
N GLY A 31 1.18 10.79 -2.48
CA GLY A 31 0.16 10.10 -1.69
C GLY A 31 -1.25 10.41 -2.17
N ASP A 32 -1.61 11.70 -2.30
CA ASP A 32 -2.91 12.10 -2.82
C ASP A 32 -3.15 11.55 -4.22
N ARG A 33 -2.14 11.63 -5.09
CA ARG A 33 -2.27 11.14 -6.45
C ARG A 33 -2.51 9.62 -6.49
N LYS A 34 -1.85 8.85 -5.63
CA LYS A 34 -2.06 7.40 -5.54
C LYS A 34 -3.43 7.08 -4.96
N LEU A 35 -3.84 7.80 -3.91
CA LEU A 35 -5.10 7.56 -3.20
C LEU A 35 -6.32 8.07 -3.98
N LEU A 36 -6.24 9.29 -4.54
CA LEU A 36 -7.38 10.00 -5.13
C LEU A 36 -7.34 10.08 -6.66
N GLY A 37 -6.32 9.47 -7.31
CA GLY A 37 -6.11 9.54 -8.76
C GLY A 37 -5.51 10.87 -9.25
N GLN A 38 -5.40 11.86 -8.38
CA GLN A 38 -4.86 13.18 -8.69
C GLN A 38 -4.22 13.83 -7.46
N GLY A 39 -3.11 14.53 -7.65
CA GLY A 39 -2.41 15.28 -6.62
C GLY A 39 -2.26 16.76 -7.00
N CYS A 40 -2.03 17.63 -6.04
CA CYS A 40 -1.98 19.06 -6.29
C CYS A 40 -0.75 19.72 -5.69
N PHE A 41 -0.01 20.45 -6.53
CA PHE A 41 0.99 21.40 -6.11
C PHE A 41 0.38 22.78 -5.93
N LYS A 42 0.60 23.40 -4.77
CA LYS A 42 0.35 24.79 -4.50
C LYS A 42 1.59 25.60 -4.87
N VAL A 43 1.48 26.41 -5.90
CA VAL A 43 2.55 27.26 -6.42
C VAL A 43 2.41 28.65 -5.84
N LEU A 44 3.40 29.09 -5.09
CA LEU A 44 3.42 30.43 -4.48
C LEU A 44 4.36 31.34 -5.25
N TYR A 45 3.85 32.52 -5.61
CA TYR A 45 4.61 33.55 -6.31
C TYR A 45 5.03 34.69 -5.38
N ASN A 46 6.05 35.43 -5.81
CA ASN A 46 6.35 36.74 -5.22
C ASN A 46 5.21 37.74 -5.56
N LYS A 47 5.18 38.89 -4.88
CA LYS A 47 4.15 39.93 -5.07
C LYS A 47 3.99 40.38 -6.53
N ASN A 48 5.08 40.43 -7.28
CA ASN A 48 5.09 40.88 -8.68
C ASN A 48 4.85 39.74 -9.68
N ARG A 49 4.64 38.52 -9.21
CA ARG A 49 4.48 37.30 -10.04
C ARG A 49 5.59 37.02 -11.04
N THR A 50 6.80 37.46 -10.75
CA THR A 50 7.97 37.24 -11.60
C THR A 50 8.70 35.95 -11.28
N LYS A 51 8.54 35.43 -10.08
CA LYS A 51 9.21 34.21 -9.60
C LYS A 51 8.29 33.38 -8.70
N VAL A 52 8.43 32.07 -8.81
CA VAL A 52 7.92 31.10 -7.85
C VAL A 52 8.83 31.14 -6.62
N THR A 53 8.25 31.27 -5.43
CA THR A 53 8.98 31.35 -4.17
C THR A 53 8.89 30.06 -3.35
N ALA A 54 7.85 29.24 -3.57
CA ALA A 54 7.71 27.92 -2.96
C ALA A 54 6.74 27.06 -3.72
N ILE A 55 6.97 25.75 -3.69
CA ILE A 55 6.10 24.70 -4.22
C ILE A 55 5.73 23.81 -3.02
N LYS A 56 4.44 23.77 -2.69
CA LYS A 56 3.93 23.00 -1.55
C LYS A 56 2.82 22.04 -1.97
N HIS A 57 2.50 21.10 -1.13
CA HIS A 57 1.31 20.27 -1.28
C HIS A 57 0.04 21.10 -1.00
N HIS A 58 -1.03 20.81 -1.73
CA HIS A 58 -2.38 21.24 -1.40
C HIS A 58 -3.29 20.02 -1.34
N PRO A 59 -3.95 19.75 -0.19
CA PRO A 59 -4.80 18.58 -0.04
C PRO A 59 -5.91 18.54 -1.08
N MET A 60 -5.94 17.48 -1.89
CA MET A 60 -6.81 17.43 -3.06
C MET A 60 -8.29 17.33 -2.69
N GLU A 61 -8.63 16.72 -1.56
CA GLU A 61 -9.99 16.63 -1.03
C GLU A 61 -10.62 17.99 -0.69
N THR A 62 -9.80 19.01 -0.46
CA THR A 62 -10.26 20.38 -0.16
C THR A 62 -10.58 21.20 -1.40
N LEU A 63 -10.30 20.68 -2.59
CA LEU A 63 -10.49 21.36 -3.87
C LEU A 63 -11.71 20.83 -4.62
N ARG A 64 -12.46 21.74 -5.26
CA ARG A 64 -13.51 21.40 -6.22
C ARG A 64 -13.30 22.16 -7.50
N ALA A 65 -13.33 21.46 -8.63
CA ALA A 65 -13.10 22.05 -9.95
C ALA A 65 -14.18 23.09 -10.30
N GLU A 66 -13.76 24.21 -10.86
CA GLU A 66 -14.67 25.20 -11.43
C GLU A 66 -15.37 24.62 -12.67
N LYS A 67 -16.68 24.77 -12.75
CA LYS A 67 -17.45 24.34 -13.92
C LYS A 67 -16.98 25.07 -15.17
N THR A 68 -16.73 24.32 -16.23
CA THR A 68 -16.28 24.88 -17.51
C THR A 68 -17.12 24.35 -18.67
N SER A 69 -17.31 25.17 -19.69
CA SER A 69 -17.91 24.77 -20.96
C SER A 69 -16.88 24.49 -22.06
N SER A 70 -15.63 24.90 -21.85
CA SER A 70 -14.56 24.82 -22.87
C SER A 70 -13.65 23.59 -22.73
N GLY A 71 -13.88 22.75 -21.75
CA GLY A 71 -13.01 21.61 -21.53
C GLY A 71 -11.77 21.89 -20.66
N VAL A 72 -11.49 23.16 -20.38
CA VAL A 72 -10.29 23.53 -19.62
C VAL A 72 -10.71 24.08 -18.25
N ILE A 73 -10.26 23.42 -17.18
CA ILE A 73 -10.48 23.89 -15.80
C ILE A 73 -9.54 25.07 -15.55
N LYS A 74 -10.11 26.26 -15.32
CA LYS A 74 -9.34 27.49 -15.10
C LYS A 74 -9.08 27.79 -13.63
N ALA A 75 -9.86 27.22 -12.72
CA ALA A 75 -9.69 27.39 -11.28
C ALA A 75 -10.26 26.22 -10.49
N TYR A 76 -9.90 26.18 -9.22
CA TYR A 76 -10.51 25.35 -8.20
C TYR A 76 -11.04 26.21 -7.06
N TYR A 77 -12.12 25.76 -6.45
CA TYR A 77 -12.65 26.34 -5.23
C TYR A 77 -12.11 25.56 -4.02
N TYR A 78 -11.53 26.27 -3.09
CA TYR A 78 -11.01 25.72 -1.85
C TYR A 78 -12.00 25.91 -0.71
N HIS A 79 -12.25 24.84 0.03
CA HIS A 79 -12.93 24.85 1.33
C HIS A 79 -12.34 23.76 2.21
N PRO A 80 -12.05 24.04 3.51
CA PRO A 80 -11.43 23.04 4.39
C PRO A 80 -12.31 21.82 4.65
N ASP A 81 -13.63 22.02 4.67
CA ASP A 81 -14.59 20.94 4.93
C ASP A 81 -15.82 21.10 4.03
N TRP A 82 -15.83 20.40 2.91
CA TRP A 82 -16.95 20.40 1.98
C TRP A 82 -18.17 19.65 2.49
N LYS A 83 -18.02 18.70 3.41
CA LYS A 83 -19.11 17.89 3.95
C LYS A 83 -20.03 18.74 4.85
N ASN A 84 -19.40 19.60 5.67
CA ASN A 84 -20.12 20.43 6.65
C ASN A 84 -20.21 21.91 6.21
N LYS A 85 -19.96 22.20 4.92
CA LYS A 85 -20.03 23.55 4.37
C LYS A 85 -21.41 24.14 4.52
N LYS A 86 -21.50 25.32 5.17
CA LYS A 86 -22.75 26.12 5.29
C LYS A 86 -23.01 26.91 4.01
N VAL A 87 -24.26 27.30 3.79
CA VAL A 87 -24.64 28.13 2.63
C VAL A 87 -23.95 29.49 2.67
N SER A 88 -23.71 30.03 3.87
CA SER A 88 -23.00 31.31 4.09
C SER A 88 -21.51 31.25 3.73
N ASP A 89 -20.90 30.07 3.74
CA ASP A 89 -19.46 29.92 3.53
C ASP A 89 -19.12 30.13 2.04
N LYS A 90 -18.24 31.09 1.79
CA LYS A 90 -17.77 31.37 0.43
C LYS A 90 -16.44 30.65 0.17
N PRO A 91 -16.42 29.61 -0.65
CA PRO A 91 -15.18 28.95 -1.01
C PRO A 91 -14.23 29.91 -1.72
N ARG A 92 -12.95 29.82 -1.39
CA ARG A 92 -11.93 30.63 -2.04
C ARG A 92 -11.62 30.09 -3.43
N ARG A 93 -11.76 30.92 -4.46
CA ARG A 93 -11.34 30.59 -5.82
C ARG A 93 -9.82 30.68 -5.93
N ILE A 94 -9.16 29.62 -6.42
CA ILE A 94 -7.72 29.56 -6.66
C ILE A 94 -7.53 29.22 -8.14
N PRO A 95 -6.85 30.07 -8.94
CA PRO A 95 -6.63 29.79 -10.34
C PRO A 95 -5.69 28.60 -10.53
N THR A 96 -5.87 27.87 -11.64
CA THR A 96 -4.91 26.87 -12.07
C THR A 96 -3.65 27.53 -12.60
N PHE A 97 -2.55 26.78 -12.58
CA PHE A 97 -1.24 27.24 -13.02
C PHE A 97 -1.29 27.85 -14.43
N GLY A 98 -0.80 29.08 -14.53
CA GLY A 98 -0.81 29.86 -15.76
C GLY A 98 -2.13 30.63 -16.04
N ASN A 99 -3.17 30.49 -15.22
CA ASN A 99 -4.45 31.20 -15.37
C ASN A 99 -4.68 32.31 -14.33
N GLY A 100 -3.71 32.56 -13.47
CA GLY A 100 -3.81 33.62 -12.47
C GLY A 100 -3.58 35.03 -13.01
N SER A 101 -4.22 36.01 -12.38
CA SER A 101 -4.08 37.44 -12.66
C SER A 101 -3.00 38.10 -11.81
N LYS A 102 -2.69 39.41 -12.05
CA LYS A 102 -1.66 40.15 -11.30
C LYS A 102 -1.84 40.14 -9.77
N GLY A 103 -3.07 40.00 -9.28
CA GLY A 103 -3.36 39.93 -7.84
C GLY A 103 -3.22 38.55 -7.20
N ASP A 104 -3.13 37.52 -8.01
CA ASP A 104 -3.09 36.14 -7.54
C ASP A 104 -1.65 35.73 -7.23
N THR A 105 -1.31 35.61 -5.95
CA THR A 105 0.02 35.13 -5.51
C THR A 105 0.08 33.61 -5.31
N THR A 106 -1.03 32.93 -5.55
CA THR A 106 -1.16 31.47 -5.37
C THR A 106 -1.90 30.89 -6.55
N GLU A 107 -1.32 29.85 -7.12
CA GLU A 107 -1.95 29.00 -8.14
C GLU A 107 -1.88 27.54 -7.71
N VAL A 108 -2.72 26.70 -8.33
CA VAL A 108 -2.70 25.24 -8.13
C VAL A 108 -2.37 24.54 -9.42
N PHE A 109 -1.45 23.58 -9.34
CA PHE A 109 -1.10 22.69 -10.45
C PHE A 109 -1.57 21.27 -10.09
N VAL A 110 -2.66 20.82 -10.72
CA VAL A 110 -3.19 19.48 -10.49
C VAL A 110 -2.50 18.50 -11.43
N VAL A 111 -1.83 17.51 -10.83
CA VAL A 111 -1.18 16.39 -11.53
C VAL A 111 -2.16 15.24 -11.60
N ARG A 112 -2.53 14.85 -12.81
CA ARG A 112 -3.46 13.75 -13.06
C ARG A 112 -3.15 13.05 -14.36
N THR A 113 -3.55 11.79 -14.50
CA THR A 113 -3.49 11.07 -15.77
C THR A 113 -4.76 11.37 -16.57
N TYR A 114 -4.61 11.58 -17.87
CA TYR A 114 -5.77 11.67 -18.76
C TYR A 114 -6.50 10.33 -18.78
N THR A 115 -7.79 10.38 -18.53
CA THR A 115 -8.69 9.22 -18.63
C THR A 115 -9.94 9.64 -19.36
N SER A 116 -10.27 8.93 -20.45
CA SER A 116 -11.47 9.21 -21.25
C SER A 116 -12.72 9.17 -20.38
N SER A 117 -13.66 10.07 -20.63
CA SER A 117 -14.91 10.25 -19.88
C SER A 117 -14.78 10.81 -18.46
N PHE A 118 -13.57 10.93 -17.93
CA PHE A 118 -13.31 11.55 -16.60
C PHE A 118 -12.84 12.98 -16.76
N TYR A 119 -13.80 13.89 -16.91
CA TYR A 119 -13.56 15.26 -17.32
C TYR A 119 -12.95 16.15 -16.23
N TYR A 120 -13.54 16.14 -15.04
CA TYR A 120 -13.11 16.99 -13.92
C TYR A 120 -12.13 16.32 -12.99
N TYR A 121 -12.30 15.02 -12.74
CA TYR A 121 -11.52 14.25 -11.79
C TYR A 121 -11.05 12.96 -12.43
N SER A 122 -9.78 12.64 -12.26
CA SER A 122 -9.26 11.35 -12.71
C SER A 122 -9.59 10.27 -11.67
N PRO A 123 -9.93 9.07 -12.10
CA PRO A 123 -10.08 7.94 -11.18
C PRO A 123 -8.72 7.55 -10.58
N CYS A 124 -8.75 6.88 -9.44
CA CYS A 124 -7.57 6.20 -8.93
C CYS A 124 -7.21 5.01 -9.83
N ASP A 125 -5.94 4.64 -9.88
CA ASP A 125 -5.43 3.54 -10.70
C ASP A 125 -5.99 2.17 -10.28
N TYR A 126 -6.29 2.00 -8.98
CA TYR A 126 -6.84 0.78 -8.40
C TYR A 126 -8.40 0.72 -8.41
N GLN A 127 -9.08 1.62 -9.12
CA GLN A 127 -10.55 1.66 -9.14
C GLN A 127 -11.19 0.34 -9.56
N SER A 128 -10.55 -0.40 -10.48
CA SER A 128 -11.04 -1.70 -10.94
C SER A 128 -11.05 -2.78 -9.85
N SER A 129 -10.26 -2.63 -8.79
CA SER A 129 -10.16 -3.59 -7.69
C SER A 129 -11.02 -3.25 -6.48
N LEU A 130 -11.75 -2.13 -6.48
CA LEU A 130 -12.57 -1.71 -5.33
C LEU A 130 -13.66 -2.74 -4.97
N GLN A 131 -14.27 -3.39 -5.96
CA GLN A 131 -15.26 -4.42 -5.71
C GLN A 131 -14.65 -5.65 -5.02
N TYR A 132 -13.42 -6.02 -5.39
CA TYR A 132 -12.70 -7.12 -4.75
C TYR A 132 -12.24 -6.75 -3.33
N SER A 133 -11.91 -5.48 -3.08
CA SER A 133 -11.63 -5.02 -1.72
C SER A 133 -12.87 -5.10 -0.82
N GLN A 134 -14.04 -4.75 -1.36
CA GLN A 134 -15.30 -4.91 -0.64
C GLN A 134 -15.65 -6.39 -0.44
N LEU A 135 -15.42 -7.25 -1.45
CA LEU A 135 -15.64 -8.69 -1.33
C LEU A 135 -14.78 -9.29 -0.22
N GLU A 136 -13.48 -8.92 -0.13
CA GLU A 136 -12.59 -9.37 0.94
C GLU A 136 -13.04 -8.88 2.32
N GLU A 137 -13.54 -7.66 2.41
CA GLU A 137 -14.14 -7.12 3.64
C GLU A 137 -15.35 -7.97 4.07
N GLU A 138 -16.24 -8.33 3.16
CA GLU A 138 -17.42 -9.16 3.46
C GLU A 138 -17.04 -10.60 3.84
N VAL A 139 -16.03 -11.18 3.18
CA VAL A 139 -15.48 -12.50 3.56
C VAL A 139 -14.91 -12.44 4.97
N SER A 140 -14.15 -11.40 5.31
CA SER A 140 -13.58 -11.20 6.64
C SER A 140 -14.68 -11.01 7.69
N ASN A 141 -15.71 -10.21 7.40
CA ASN A 141 -16.87 -10.00 8.28
C ASN A 141 -17.64 -11.30 8.52
N TYR A 142 -17.81 -12.12 7.48
CA TYR A 142 -18.43 -13.42 7.61
C TYR A 142 -17.66 -14.35 8.55
N HIS A 143 -16.33 -14.44 8.39
CA HIS A 143 -15.49 -15.25 9.26
C HIS A 143 -15.50 -14.74 10.70
N LEU A 144 -15.42 -13.43 10.90
CA LEU A 144 -15.48 -12.81 12.22
C LEU A 144 -16.83 -13.11 12.89
N SER A 145 -17.93 -12.92 12.18
CA SER A 145 -19.26 -13.23 12.68
C SER A 145 -19.43 -14.71 13.04
N ASN A 146 -18.87 -15.62 12.25
CA ASN A 146 -18.89 -17.04 12.56
C ASN A 146 -18.08 -17.36 13.85
N ILE A 147 -16.93 -16.74 14.03
CA ILE A 147 -16.12 -16.91 15.24
C ILE A 147 -16.85 -16.35 16.46
N GLU A 148 -17.40 -15.14 16.36
CA GLU A 148 -18.16 -14.49 17.42
C GLU A 148 -19.43 -15.26 17.80
N ASN A 149 -20.11 -15.86 16.82
CA ASN A 149 -21.30 -16.68 17.03
C ASN A 149 -20.99 -18.17 17.29
N GLY A 150 -19.72 -18.54 17.48
CA GLY A 150 -19.29 -19.85 17.96
C GLY A 150 -19.21 -20.97 16.92
N LEU A 151 -19.09 -20.67 15.61
CA LEU A 151 -18.97 -21.67 14.53
C LEU A 151 -20.05 -22.78 14.55
N GLN A 152 -21.12 -22.59 15.31
CA GLN A 152 -22.15 -23.60 15.50
C GLN A 152 -23.30 -23.39 14.52
N PRO A 153 -23.81 -24.47 13.91
CA PRO A 153 -25.06 -24.40 13.17
C PRO A 153 -26.17 -23.97 14.12
N SER A 154 -27.09 -23.14 13.65
CA SER A 154 -28.32 -22.83 14.40
C SER A 154 -28.99 -24.12 14.85
N LEU A 155 -29.14 -24.30 16.14
CA LEU A 155 -29.86 -25.45 16.69
C LEU A 155 -31.35 -25.16 16.58
N LEU A 156 -32.12 -26.05 15.92
CA LEU A 156 -33.56 -26.06 15.99
C LEU A 156 -33.98 -26.94 17.17
N ILE A 157 -34.67 -26.35 18.15
CA ILE A 157 -35.25 -27.06 19.28
C ILE A 157 -36.75 -27.09 19.12
N ASN A 158 -37.29 -28.26 18.83
CA ASN A 158 -38.72 -28.46 18.73
C ASN A 158 -39.30 -28.88 20.09
N PHE A 159 -40.26 -28.14 20.59
CA PHE A 159 -41.11 -28.52 21.74
C PHE A 159 -42.42 -29.04 21.22
N ASN A 160 -42.70 -30.33 21.41
CA ASN A 160 -43.84 -31.05 20.86
C ASN A 160 -44.86 -31.40 21.94
N ASN A 161 -45.03 -30.52 22.93
CA ASN A 161 -45.90 -30.75 24.11
C ASN A 161 -47.05 -29.72 24.17
N GLY A 162 -47.53 -29.26 23.01
CA GLY A 162 -48.50 -28.19 22.91
C GLY A 162 -47.85 -26.80 22.80
N VAL A 163 -48.63 -25.84 22.33
CA VAL A 163 -48.19 -24.44 22.15
C VAL A 163 -48.48 -23.68 23.44
N PRO A 164 -47.43 -23.29 24.24
CA PRO A 164 -47.64 -22.53 25.48
C PRO A 164 -48.07 -21.10 25.18
N SER A 165 -48.58 -20.39 26.20
CA SER A 165 -48.87 -18.95 26.08
C SER A 165 -47.59 -18.16 25.76
N GLU A 166 -47.70 -16.97 25.13
CA GLU A 166 -46.59 -16.11 24.76
C GLU A 166 -45.68 -15.79 25.95
N GLU A 167 -46.24 -15.61 27.15
CA GLU A 167 -45.46 -15.36 28.37
C GLU A 167 -44.55 -16.55 28.74
N VAL A 168 -45.06 -17.78 28.61
CA VAL A 168 -44.31 -19.00 28.86
C VAL A 168 -43.25 -19.25 27.81
N GLN A 169 -43.56 -18.97 26.55
CA GLN A 169 -42.57 -19.01 25.44
C GLN A 169 -41.41 -18.09 25.72
N GLY A 170 -41.66 -16.82 26.10
CA GLY A 170 -40.60 -15.84 26.45
C GLY A 170 -39.77 -16.26 27.66
N GLN A 171 -40.39 -16.94 28.66
CA GLN A 171 -39.62 -17.48 29.80
C GLN A 171 -38.73 -18.68 29.41
N ILE A 172 -39.19 -19.54 28.51
CA ILE A 172 -38.39 -20.66 27.98
C ILE A 172 -37.22 -20.11 27.14
N GLU A 173 -37.47 -19.16 26.27
CA GLU A 173 -36.47 -18.51 25.47
C GLU A 173 -35.38 -17.84 26.33
N SER A 174 -35.78 -17.06 27.32
CA SER A 174 -34.87 -16.44 28.28
C SER A 174 -34.02 -17.42 29.07
N LYS A 175 -34.61 -18.53 29.50
CA LYS A 175 -33.89 -19.60 30.24
C LYS A 175 -32.90 -20.34 29.35
N ILE A 176 -33.25 -20.59 28.08
CA ILE A 176 -32.36 -21.23 27.12
C ILE A 176 -31.23 -20.26 26.78
N ALA A 177 -31.56 -19.00 26.47
CA ALA A 177 -30.56 -17.95 26.22
C ALA A 177 -29.59 -17.78 27.39
N SER A 178 -30.07 -17.82 28.63
CA SER A 178 -29.20 -17.71 29.81
C SER A 178 -28.29 -18.94 30.05
N LYS A 179 -28.74 -20.14 29.66
CA LYS A 179 -27.95 -21.37 29.78
C LYS A 179 -26.95 -21.59 28.67
N PHE A 180 -27.29 -21.15 27.46
CA PHE A 180 -26.46 -21.30 26.26
C PHE A 180 -25.81 -19.98 25.81
N GLY A 181 -26.19 -18.86 26.40
CA GLY A 181 -25.67 -17.53 26.14
C GLY A 181 -24.52 -17.19 27.10
N GLY A 182 -23.34 -17.63 26.77
CA GLY A 182 -22.08 -17.11 27.33
C GLY A 182 -21.21 -16.65 26.17
N SER A 183 -20.23 -15.79 26.42
CA SER A 183 -19.33 -15.26 25.37
C SER A 183 -18.59 -16.34 24.55
N SER A 184 -18.69 -17.59 24.96
CA SER A 184 -18.15 -18.76 24.24
C SER A 184 -19.21 -19.65 23.59
N ASN A 185 -20.51 -19.42 23.84
CA ASN A 185 -21.61 -20.34 23.43
C ASN A 185 -22.81 -19.64 22.80
N SER A 186 -22.60 -18.53 22.09
CA SER A 186 -23.67 -17.79 21.42
C SER A 186 -24.12 -18.43 20.09
N GLY A 187 -24.32 -19.75 20.08
CA GLY A 187 -25.00 -20.40 18.95
C GLY A 187 -26.43 -19.88 18.83
N LYS A 188 -26.81 -19.43 17.62
CA LYS A 188 -28.19 -19.06 17.36
C LYS A 188 -29.05 -20.32 17.43
N PHE A 189 -30.04 -20.32 18.33
CA PHE A 189 -31.05 -21.36 18.38
C PHE A 189 -32.43 -20.83 17.90
N ILE A 190 -33.18 -21.66 17.24
CA ILE A 190 -34.55 -21.38 16.84
C ILE A 190 -35.44 -22.29 17.68
N LEU A 191 -36.37 -21.68 18.40
CA LEU A 191 -37.37 -22.45 19.14
C LEU A 191 -38.65 -22.60 18.29
N SER A 192 -39.14 -23.80 18.17
CA SER A 192 -40.43 -24.10 17.57
C SER A 192 -41.32 -24.79 18.58
N PHE A 193 -42.49 -24.25 18.83
CA PHE A 193 -43.51 -24.83 19.72
C PHE A 193 -44.63 -25.44 18.86
N ASN A 194 -44.81 -26.73 18.96
CA ASN A 194 -45.73 -27.49 18.15
C ASN A 194 -46.74 -28.23 19.02
N GLU A 195 -47.93 -28.50 18.50
CA GLU A 195 -48.95 -29.23 19.25
C GLU A 195 -48.54 -30.68 19.51
N ASP A 196 -47.95 -31.29 18.49
CA ASP A 196 -47.46 -32.67 18.55
C ASP A 196 -46.22 -32.86 17.67
N LYS A 197 -45.74 -34.09 17.59
CA LYS A 197 -44.54 -34.43 16.82
C LYS A 197 -44.76 -34.36 15.29
N ASP A 198 -46.01 -34.52 14.85
CA ASP A 198 -46.36 -34.57 13.42
C ASP A 198 -46.46 -33.14 12.83
N THR A 199 -46.70 -32.15 13.71
CA THR A 199 -46.70 -30.71 13.37
C THR A 199 -45.35 -30.03 13.60
N ALA A 200 -44.31 -30.79 13.99
CA ALA A 200 -42.98 -30.23 14.24
C ALA A 200 -42.37 -29.61 13.00
N ALA A 201 -41.83 -28.41 13.16
CA ALA A 201 -41.09 -27.76 12.07
C ALA A 201 -39.87 -28.62 11.70
N ASN A 202 -39.80 -29.02 10.46
CA ASN A 202 -38.63 -29.69 9.90
C ASN A 202 -37.77 -28.65 9.16
N ILE A 203 -36.53 -28.47 9.60
CA ILE A 203 -35.55 -27.65 8.87
C ILE A 203 -34.56 -28.61 8.25
N ASP A 204 -34.63 -28.77 6.96
CA ASP A 204 -33.57 -29.41 6.20
C ASP A 204 -32.42 -28.41 6.10
N PRO A 205 -31.26 -28.64 6.77
CA PRO A 205 -30.13 -27.76 6.63
C PRO A 205 -29.68 -27.78 5.19
N VAL A 206 -29.75 -26.62 4.52
CA VAL A 206 -29.12 -26.46 3.22
C VAL A 206 -27.59 -26.39 3.50
N HIS A 207 -26.95 -27.56 3.49
CA HIS A 207 -25.52 -27.62 3.50
C HIS A 207 -25.01 -27.09 2.16
N LEU A 208 -24.38 -25.92 2.16
CA LEU A 208 -23.53 -25.50 1.06
C LEU A 208 -22.30 -26.43 1.11
N PRO A 209 -22.18 -27.40 0.19
CA PRO A 209 -20.99 -28.24 0.17
C PRO A 209 -19.79 -27.34 -0.07
N ASP A 210 -18.74 -27.51 0.72
CA ASP A 210 -17.47 -26.82 0.61
C ASP A 210 -17.49 -25.29 0.79
N ALA A 211 -18.34 -24.74 1.68
CA ALA A 211 -18.37 -23.30 1.97
C ALA A 211 -16.98 -22.74 2.31
N HIS A 212 -16.17 -23.48 3.05
CA HIS A 212 -14.77 -23.07 3.36
C HIS A 212 -13.90 -22.96 2.13
N ALA A 213 -13.99 -23.90 1.19
CA ALA A 213 -13.22 -23.88 -0.05
C ALA A 213 -13.66 -22.71 -0.94
N GLN A 214 -14.97 -22.39 -0.97
CA GLN A 214 -15.49 -21.24 -1.71
C GLN A 214 -14.98 -19.92 -1.13
N TYR A 215 -14.98 -19.72 0.19
CA TYR A 215 -14.48 -18.50 0.81
C TYR A 215 -12.97 -18.37 0.69
N GLN A 216 -12.23 -19.46 0.78
CA GLN A 216 -10.79 -19.45 0.51
C GLN A 216 -10.52 -19.03 -0.93
N PHE A 217 -11.22 -19.59 -1.91
CA PHE A 217 -11.08 -19.22 -3.31
C PHE A 217 -11.39 -17.73 -3.54
N LEU A 218 -12.49 -17.21 -2.96
CA LEU A 218 -12.86 -15.79 -3.07
C LEU A 218 -11.80 -14.87 -2.47
N SER A 219 -11.22 -15.21 -1.33
CA SER A 219 -10.15 -14.44 -0.71
C SER A 219 -8.86 -14.47 -1.54
N GLU A 220 -8.48 -15.62 -2.08
CA GLU A 220 -7.31 -15.75 -2.96
C GLU A 220 -7.50 -14.94 -4.24
N GLU A 221 -8.66 -15.05 -4.90
CA GLU A 221 -9.00 -14.27 -6.10
C GLU A 221 -9.01 -12.77 -5.79
N SER A 222 -9.62 -12.35 -4.68
CA SER A 222 -9.67 -10.95 -4.27
C SER A 222 -8.26 -10.39 -4.07
N ARG A 223 -7.38 -11.12 -3.39
CA ARG A 223 -5.98 -10.74 -3.19
C ARG A 223 -5.27 -10.50 -4.52
N GLU A 224 -5.41 -11.43 -5.49
CA GLU A 224 -4.78 -11.29 -6.81
C GLU A 224 -5.32 -10.08 -7.57
N LYS A 225 -6.63 -9.88 -7.59
CA LYS A 225 -7.27 -8.75 -8.28
C LYS A 225 -6.93 -7.41 -7.64
N ILE A 226 -6.81 -7.35 -6.32
CA ILE A 226 -6.37 -6.15 -5.60
C ILE A 226 -4.92 -5.83 -5.96
N MET A 227 -4.01 -6.81 -5.94
CA MET A 227 -2.61 -6.61 -6.36
C MET A 227 -2.52 -6.12 -7.80
N LEU A 228 -3.25 -6.76 -8.72
CA LEU A 228 -3.31 -6.36 -10.12
C LEU A 228 -3.84 -4.92 -10.29
N GLY A 229 -4.90 -4.55 -9.56
CA GLY A 229 -5.44 -3.19 -9.55
C GLY A 229 -4.44 -2.13 -9.09
N HIS A 230 -3.58 -2.47 -8.15
CA HIS A 230 -2.48 -1.62 -7.70
C HIS A 230 -1.24 -1.64 -8.61
N GLY A 231 -1.25 -2.46 -9.67
CA GLY A 231 -0.15 -2.62 -10.62
C GLY A 231 1.01 -3.43 -10.05
N ILE A 232 0.78 -4.25 -9.02
CA ILE A 232 1.80 -5.12 -8.45
C ILE A 232 1.96 -6.33 -9.38
N VAL A 233 3.13 -6.47 -9.98
CA VAL A 233 3.41 -7.47 -11.02
C VAL A 233 3.76 -8.86 -10.45
N SER A 234 4.17 -8.94 -9.20
CA SER A 234 4.43 -10.20 -8.50
C SER A 234 4.27 -10.06 -6.98
N PRO A 235 3.67 -11.05 -6.29
CA PRO A 235 3.54 -11.07 -4.82
C PRO A 235 4.88 -11.00 -4.08
N ILE A 236 5.96 -11.47 -4.70
CA ILE A 236 7.32 -11.44 -4.11
C ILE A 236 7.79 -10.02 -3.79
N LEU A 237 7.30 -9.00 -4.50
CA LEU A 237 7.58 -7.59 -4.21
C LEU A 237 7.03 -7.13 -2.86
N LEU A 238 6.04 -7.84 -2.34
CA LEU A 238 5.44 -7.63 -1.01
C LEU A 238 6.02 -8.60 0.04
N GLY A 239 7.03 -9.39 -0.31
CA GLY A 239 7.59 -10.40 0.58
C GLY A 239 6.74 -11.67 0.71
N ILE A 240 5.69 -11.81 -0.11
CA ILE A 240 4.83 -13.00 -0.14
C ILE A 240 5.49 -14.01 -1.06
N LYS A 241 5.82 -15.20 -0.51
CA LYS A 241 6.34 -16.33 -1.29
C LYS A 241 5.20 -17.24 -1.69
N ASP A 242 5.06 -17.50 -2.97
CA ASP A 242 4.23 -18.61 -3.43
C ASP A 242 5.02 -19.93 -3.26
N ASN A 243 4.36 -20.94 -2.70
CA ASN A 243 4.96 -22.25 -2.42
C ASN A 243 5.28 -23.09 -3.70
N THR A 244 5.29 -22.49 -4.86
CA THR A 244 5.38 -23.16 -6.16
C THR A 244 6.81 -23.38 -6.66
N GLY A 245 7.76 -23.68 -5.78
CA GLY A 245 9.02 -24.25 -6.24
C GLY A 245 10.29 -23.63 -5.65
N PHE A 246 11.37 -24.40 -5.75
CA PHE A 246 12.77 -24.06 -5.44
C PHE A 246 13.38 -23.13 -6.51
N GLY A 247 12.64 -22.08 -6.96
CA GLY A 247 13.16 -21.10 -7.91
C GLY A 247 14.13 -20.14 -7.24
N ASN A 248 15.03 -19.56 -8.03
CA ASN A 248 15.98 -18.52 -7.58
C ASN A 248 15.21 -17.22 -7.28
N ASN A 249 14.70 -17.12 -6.05
CA ASN A 249 13.86 -15.98 -5.58
C ASN A 249 14.52 -14.60 -5.80
N ALA A 250 15.85 -14.53 -5.83
CA ALA A 250 16.57 -13.30 -6.05
C ALA A 250 16.46 -12.79 -7.50
N GLU A 251 16.54 -13.71 -8.46
CA GLU A 251 16.41 -13.36 -9.88
C GLU A 251 14.96 -13.00 -10.23
N GLU A 252 13.99 -13.74 -9.70
CA GLU A 252 12.57 -13.40 -9.84
C GLU A 252 12.25 -12.03 -9.25
N LEU A 253 12.74 -11.72 -8.04
CA LEU A 253 12.60 -10.42 -7.41
C LEU A 253 13.19 -9.31 -8.26
N LYS A 254 14.36 -9.52 -8.85
CA LYS A 254 15.03 -8.54 -9.74
C LYS A 254 14.21 -8.28 -11.00
N VAL A 255 13.74 -9.34 -11.66
CA VAL A 255 12.91 -9.22 -12.86
C VAL A 255 11.58 -8.53 -12.55
N ALA A 256 10.89 -8.94 -11.48
CA ALA A 256 9.64 -8.34 -11.05
C ALA A 256 9.82 -6.85 -10.68
N SER A 257 10.90 -6.51 -9.97
CA SER A 257 11.23 -5.12 -9.61
C SER A 257 11.47 -4.26 -10.86
N ASN A 258 12.25 -4.75 -11.81
CA ASN A 258 12.51 -4.04 -13.07
C ASN A 258 11.24 -3.85 -13.91
N LEU A 259 10.39 -4.86 -13.96
CA LEU A 259 9.12 -4.80 -14.68
C LEU A 259 8.19 -3.76 -14.05
N MET A 260 8.03 -3.79 -12.73
CA MET A 260 7.22 -2.82 -12.00
C MET A 260 7.77 -1.39 -12.14
N ASP A 261 9.09 -1.20 -12.07
CA ASP A 261 9.72 0.10 -12.26
C ASP A 261 9.38 0.67 -13.65
N ASN A 262 9.52 -0.14 -14.71
CA ASN A 262 9.30 0.32 -16.07
C ASN A 262 7.83 0.58 -16.41
N ILE A 263 6.91 -0.30 -15.96
CA ILE A 263 5.50 -0.24 -16.40
C ILE A 263 4.65 0.65 -15.47
N VAL A 264 4.96 0.66 -14.16
CA VAL A 264 4.11 1.32 -13.18
C VAL A 264 4.78 2.57 -12.61
N ILE A 265 6.02 2.43 -12.11
CA ILE A 265 6.66 3.49 -11.32
C ILE A 265 7.13 4.64 -12.22
N ARG A 266 7.89 4.37 -13.27
CA ARG A 266 8.43 5.41 -14.17
C ARG A 266 7.36 6.26 -14.85
N PRO A 267 6.28 5.71 -15.43
CA PRO A 267 5.20 6.52 -15.99
C PRO A 267 4.52 7.41 -14.94
N PHE A 268 4.39 6.91 -13.71
CA PHE A 268 3.85 7.69 -12.59
C PHE A 268 4.78 8.84 -12.20
N GLN A 269 6.09 8.57 -12.08
CA GLN A 269 7.12 9.56 -11.79
C GLN A 269 7.23 10.62 -12.89
N GLN A 270 7.17 10.22 -14.17
CA GLN A 270 7.29 11.14 -15.31
C GLN A 270 6.21 12.22 -15.27
N ASN A 271 4.98 11.89 -14.95
CA ASN A 271 3.91 12.89 -14.82
C ASN A 271 4.21 13.95 -13.73
N ILE A 272 4.89 13.56 -12.65
CA ILE A 272 5.27 14.49 -11.58
C ILE A 272 6.44 15.36 -12.04
N ILE A 273 7.43 14.76 -12.70
CA ILE A 273 8.58 15.46 -13.28
C ILE A 273 8.11 16.51 -14.29
N ASP A 274 7.18 16.15 -15.17
CA ASP A 274 6.63 17.08 -16.18
C ASP A 274 5.93 18.28 -15.53
N ALA A 275 5.20 18.05 -14.44
CA ALA A 275 4.58 19.12 -13.68
C ALA A 275 5.61 20.04 -13.02
N LEU A 276 6.64 19.45 -12.38
CA LEU A 276 7.72 20.20 -11.75
C LEU A 276 8.53 21.01 -12.76
N ASN A 277 8.88 20.43 -13.92
CA ASN A 277 9.59 21.12 -14.99
C ASN A 277 8.83 22.34 -15.48
N LYS A 278 7.49 22.24 -15.65
CA LYS A 278 6.66 23.39 -16.02
C LYS A 278 6.68 24.49 -14.97
N ILE A 279 6.62 24.13 -13.69
CA ILE A 279 6.65 25.12 -12.58
C ILE A 279 8.03 25.75 -12.47
N LEU A 280 9.11 24.96 -12.53
CA LEU A 280 10.50 25.43 -12.42
C LEU A 280 10.91 26.34 -13.61
N ALA A 281 10.33 26.12 -14.79
CA ALA A 281 10.57 26.96 -15.97
C ALA A 281 10.21 28.43 -15.76
N VAL A 282 9.26 28.75 -14.85
CA VAL A 282 8.95 30.14 -14.45
C VAL A 282 10.18 30.85 -13.89
N ASN A 283 10.98 30.14 -13.11
CA ASN A 283 12.24 30.65 -12.55
C ASN A 283 13.44 30.48 -13.49
N LYS A 284 13.21 30.02 -14.74
CA LYS A 284 14.26 29.68 -15.70
C LYS A 284 15.20 28.56 -15.21
N ILE A 285 14.68 27.67 -14.36
CA ILE A 285 15.40 26.48 -13.91
C ILE A 285 15.07 25.34 -14.88
N PHE A 286 16.07 24.88 -15.61
CA PHE A 286 15.98 23.78 -16.56
C PHE A 286 16.96 22.70 -16.12
N LEU A 287 16.43 21.60 -15.59
CA LEU A 287 17.21 20.48 -15.05
C LEU A 287 16.66 19.16 -15.59
N SER A 288 17.54 18.21 -15.81
CA SER A 288 17.17 16.84 -16.18
C SER A 288 16.80 16.06 -14.90
N LEU A 289 15.55 16.23 -14.45
CA LEU A 289 15.06 15.66 -13.21
C LEU A 289 14.84 14.16 -13.33
N TYR A 290 15.10 13.44 -12.25
CA TYR A 290 14.78 12.02 -12.10
C TYR A 290 14.53 11.66 -10.64
N PHE A 291 13.86 10.54 -10.41
CA PHE A 291 13.76 9.95 -9.08
C PHE A 291 14.82 8.85 -8.94
N ARG A 292 15.55 8.87 -7.84
CA ARG A 292 16.48 7.79 -7.54
C ARG A 292 15.72 6.51 -7.32
N THR A 293 15.99 5.50 -8.13
CA THR A 293 15.46 4.15 -7.97
C THR A 293 16.24 3.46 -6.86
N LEU A 294 15.52 2.87 -5.91
CA LEU A 294 16.10 1.94 -4.95
C LEU A 294 16.21 0.59 -5.68
N GLN A 295 17.40 0.26 -6.13
CA GLN A 295 17.64 -1.11 -6.62
C GLN A 295 17.63 -2.07 -5.43
N PRO A 296 17.07 -3.28 -5.59
CA PRO A 296 17.26 -4.35 -4.62
C PRO A 296 18.77 -4.51 -4.40
N ILE A 297 19.20 -4.55 -3.14
CA ILE A 297 20.60 -4.81 -2.80
C ILE A 297 20.91 -6.19 -3.37
N GLU A 298 21.83 -6.30 -4.31
CA GLU A 298 22.28 -7.60 -4.81
C GLU A 298 22.99 -8.29 -3.64
N PHE A 299 22.57 -9.52 -3.33
CA PHE A 299 23.20 -10.32 -2.26
C PHE A 299 24.71 -10.49 -2.50
N SER A 300 25.15 -10.47 -3.76
CA SER A 300 26.55 -10.44 -4.15
C SER A 300 27.33 -9.21 -3.62
N GLU A 301 26.69 -8.05 -3.45
CA GLU A 301 27.35 -6.87 -2.87
C GLU A 301 27.44 -6.98 -1.34
N LEU A 302 26.43 -7.60 -0.71
CA LEU A 302 26.47 -7.90 0.73
C LEU A 302 27.54 -8.95 1.07
N ASP A 303 27.66 -9.97 0.25
CA ASP A 303 28.73 -10.98 0.38
C ASP A 303 30.11 -10.34 0.19
N ASN A 304 30.26 -9.43 -0.76
CA ASN A 304 31.50 -8.68 -0.95
C ASN A 304 31.82 -7.70 0.20
N VAL A 305 30.79 -7.15 0.86
CA VAL A 305 30.99 -6.27 2.04
C VAL A 305 31.28 -7.09 3.29
N GLN A 306 30.63 -8.25 3.46
CA GLN A 306 30.90 -9.14 4.59
C GLN A 306 32.25 -9.83 4.49
N ASN A 307 32.76 -10.07 3.27
CA ASN A 307 34.06 -10.70 3.02
C ASN A 307 35.24 -9.71 2.97
N LYS A 308 35.00 -8.40 3.06
CA LYS A 308 36.09 -7.42 3.20
C LYS A 308 36.49 -7.32 4.67
N SER A 309 37.74 -7.67 4.95
CA SER A 309 38.30 -7.42 6.28
C SER A 309 38.36 -5.92 6.56
N THR A 310 38.32 -5.54 7.83
CA THR A 310 38.47 -4.12 8.25
C THR A 310 39.69 -3.47 7.63
N ARG A 311 40.77 -4.24 7.43
CA ARG A 311 42.02 -3.80 6.83
C ARG A 311 41.92 -3.53 5.33
N GLU A 312 41.08 -4.32 4.58
CA GLU A 312 40.81 -4.06 3.14
C GLU A 312 39.96 -2.81 2.94
N ILE A 313 39.09 -2.50 3.92
CA ILE A 313 38.28 -1.27 3.90
C ILE A 313 39.12 -0.04 4.16
N GLU A 314 40.10 -0.13 5.08
CA GLU A 314 40.99 0.98 5.46
C GLU A 314 42.11 1.21 4.47
N THR A 315 42.68 0.16 3.88
CA THR A 315 43.88 0.28 3.01
C THR A 315 43.58 0.17 1.53
N GLY A 316 42.41 -0.34 1.14
CA GLY A 316 42.04 -0.57 -0.27
C GLY A 316 42.82 -1.72 -0.94
N GLU A 317 43.65 -2.46 -0.20
CA GLU A 317 44.39 -3.61 -0.69
C GLU A 317 43.55 -4.88 -0.61
N LYS A 318 43.43 -5.63 -1.74
CA LYS A 318 42.80 -6.96 -1.75
C LYS A 318 43.71 -7.97 -1.09
N LEU A 319 43.31 -8.47 0.07
CA LEU A 319 43.88 -9.68 0.65
C LEU A 319 43.36 -10.89 -0.14
N SER A 320 44.30 -11.74 -0.61
CA SER A 320 43.93 -12.99 -1.30
C SER A 320 43.07 -13.85 -0.37
N SER A 321 41.85 -14.12 -0.74
CA SER A 321 41.01 -15.11 -0.09
C SER A 321 41.63 -16.49 -0.27
N GLN A 322 42.23 -17.05 0.76
CA GLN A 322 42.48 -18.49 0.80
C GLN A 322 41.13 -19.17 0.93
N THR A 323 40.68 -19.77 -0.15
CA THR A 323 39.52 -20.69 -0.14
C THR A 323 39.99 -21.93 0.61
N ILE A 324 39.48 -22.16 1.82
CA ILE A 324 39.67 -23.39 2.56
C ILE A 324 38.93 -24.48 1.77
N THR A 325 39.64 -25.53 1.36
CA THR A 325 39.03 -26.65 0.65
C THR A 325 38.28 -27.56 1.64
N ASP A 326 37.27 -28.28 1.17
CA ASP A 326 36.49 -29.22 1.99
C ASP A 326 37.40 -30.27 2.66
N GLU A 327 38.52 -30.61 2.03
CA GLU A 327 39.56 -31.53 2.56
C GLU A 327 40.26 -30.91 3.81
N GLU A 328 40.51 -29.61 3.83
CA GLU A 328 41.10 -28.94 4.99
C GLU A 328 40.12 -28.85 6.16
N ILE A 329 38.81 -28.71 5.87
CA ILE A 329 37.73 -28.73 6.86
C ILE A 329 37.60 -30.14 7.48
N GLU A 330 37.61 -31.20 6.65
CA GLU A 330 37.57 -32.59 7.13
C GLU A 330 38.82 -32.96 7.96
N ALA A 331 39.99 -32.44 7.62
CA ALA A 331 41.22 -32.66 8.39
C ALA A 331 41.15 -32.05 9.80
N ILE A 332 40.40 -30.97 10.00
CA ILE A 332 40.20 -30.32 11.31
C ILE A 332 39.27 -31.14 12.21
N PHE A 333 38.30 -31.85 11.65
CA PHE A 333 37.30 -32.62 12.38
C PHE A 333 37.63 -34.08 12.63
N THR A 334 38.67 -34.63 11.98
CA THR A 334 39.06 -36.05 12.11
C THR A 334 40.02 -36.35 13.27
N GLN A 335 40.56 -35.37 13.97
CA GLN A 335 41.39 -35.56 15.15
C GLN A 335 40.58 -35.26 16.41
N GLU A 336 40.55 -36.22 17.38
CA GLU A 336 40.05 -35.98 18.76
C GLU A 336 40.97 -34.98 19.51
N GLU A 337 40.92 -33.74 19.12
CA GLU A 337 41.65 -32.65 19.81
C GLU A 337 40.74 -31.85 20.72
N ASP A 338 41.31 -31.39 21.86
CA ASP A 338 40.62 -30.61 22.85
C ASP A 338 40.10 -29.26 22.26
N LYS A 339 38.91 -28.82 22.67
CA LYS A 339 38.23 -27.62 22.15
C LYS A 339 39.15 -26.37 22.12
N ALA A 340 40.09 -26.27 23.03
CA ALA A 340 41.04 -25.14 23.13
C ALA A 340 42.05 -25.14 21.96
N THR A 341 42.48 -26.33 21.52
CA THR A 341 43.45 -26.51 20.42
C THR A 341 42.77 -26.22 19.07
N ILE A 342 41.52 -26.62 18.92
CA ILE A 342 40.70 -26.33 17.73
C ILE A 342 40.47 -24.83 17.59
N LEU A 343 40.15 -24.15 18.70
CA LEU A 343 39.94 -22.69 18.73
C LEU A 343 41.23 -21.90 18.42
N SER A 344 42.40 -22.41 18.86
CA SER A 344 43.70 -21.84 18.54
C SER A 344 44.01 -21.96 17.05
N LYS A 345 43.80 -23.14 16.46
CA LYS A 345 44.02 -23.40 15.01
C LYS A 345 43.06 -22.56 14.15
N ILE A 346 41.81 -22.41 14.56
CA ILE A 346 40.84 -21.53 13.87
C ILE A 346 41.27 -20.06 13.95
N LYS A 347 41.76 -19.58 15.12
CA LYS A 347 42.29 -18.23 15.25
C LYS A 347 43.49 -17.96 14.37
N ASP A 348 44.39 -18.93 14.24
CA ASP A 348 45.60 -18.83 13.39
C ASP A 348 45.26 -18.78 11.89
N ILE A 349 44.29 -19.60 11.47
CA ILE A 349 43.79 -19.64 10.09
C ILE A 349 43.09 -18.30 9.70
N PHE A 350 42.29 -17.76 10.58
CA PHE A 350 41.55 -16.53 10.32
C PHE A 350 42.26 -15.25 10.78
N ASN A 351 43.51 -15.32 11.32
CA ASN A 351 44.28 -14.18 11.80
C ASN A 351 43.49 -13.32 12.83
N ILE A 352 42.63 -13.92 13.63
CA ILE A 352 41.83 -13.25 14.64
C ILE A 352 42.67 -13.23 15.96
N LYS A 353 43.05 -11.99 16.41
CA LYS A 353 43.69 -11.79 17.71
C LYS A 353 42.71 -11.88 18.88
#